data_60b0cf8fb3b9a899ab469ec374b060d6
#
_entry.id   60b0cf8fb3b9a899ab469ec374b060d6
#
_cell.length_a   1.000
_cell.length_b   1.000
_cell.length_c   1.000
_cell.angle_alpha   90.00
_cell.angle_beta   90.00
_cell.angle_gamma   90.00
#
_symmetry.space_group_name_H-M   'P 1'
#
loop_
_entity.id
_entity.type
_entity.pdbx_description
1 polymer ?
#
loop_
_entity_poly.entity_id
_entity_poly.type
_entity_poly.pdbx_seq_one_letter_code
_entity_poly.pdbx_strand_id
1 'polypeptide(L)'
;MNKVVEKWDEILQIVKTEHDLSDVSFNTWLKPLTVYEVVDNVVTIIVPSEQVGLNYISKKYKLPLQVTISEVTGMENCDINFILPEDVPKKETVSQKAQSQDARCEEAHLNPKYTFDTFVVGSNNKFAQAAALAVAESPGDTYNPLFIYGGAGLGKTHLMHSIAHFILEHDENSRVLYVTSEEFTNELIETIRNGNNTAMSKFREKYRNIDVLLVDDIQFIIGKESTQEEFFHTFNSLHSAKKQIIISSDKPPKDMEILEERFRSRFEWGLIADITLPDYETRMAILHKNEEMNGYSISEDVIKYIATNIKSNIRELEGAFNKVMAGAKLEKKEVTLELAKQALKDIISPDEKKVITPEYIISVVSEHYGVTPADLSGNKRNSKIVMPRQVAMYLCREIISTPLKNIGKALGNRDHTTVMHGIEKIENELQNDDNLKNTIDILKKKINPQG
;
A
#
# COMPACT_ATOMS: atom_id res chain seq x y z
N MET A 1 43.67 0.46 -24.28
CA MET A 1 42.92 -0.18 -23.19
C MET A 1 43.84 -0.23 -21.98
N ASN A 2 43.30 -0.01 -20.77
CA ASN A 2 44.14 0.09 -19.58
C ASN A 2 44.48 -1.33 -19.08
N LYS A 3 45.78 -1.65 -18.85
CA LYS A 3 46.25 -2.94 -18.39
C LYS A 3 45.56 -3.46 -17.10
N VAL A 4 45.10 -2.53 -16.26
CA VAL A 4 44.38 -2.89 -15.03
C VAL A 4 43.00 -3.52 -15.37
N VAL A 5 42.28 -2.95 -16.33
CA VAL A 5 40.96 -3.48 -16.74
C VAL A 5 41.09 -4.84 -17.45
N GLU A 6 42.12 -5.00 -18.32
CA GLU A 6 42.36 -6.25 -19.04
C GLU A 6 42.74 -7.41 -18.12
N LYS A 7 43.42 -7.11 -17.01
CA LYS A 7 43.89 -8.11 -16.05
C LYS A 7 43.11 -8.14 -14.73
N TRP A 8 41.93 -7.53 -14.68
CA TRP A 8 41.21 -7.39 -13.44
C TRP A 8 40.88 -8.72 -12.75
N ASP A 9 40.40 -9.68 -13.50
CA ASP A 9 40.10 -11.02 -12.98
C ASP A 9 41.36 -11.75 -12.46
N GLU A 10 42.50 -11.58 -13.13
CA GLU A 10 43.78 -12.12 -12.72
C GLU A 10 44.22 -11.50 -11.38
N ILE A 11 44.10 -10.18 -11.25
CA ILE A 11 44.41 -9.43 -10.04
C ILE A 11 43.54 -9.91 -8.84
N LEU A 12 42.24 -10.06 -9.04
CA LEU A 12 41.33 -10.54 -8.00
C LEU A 12 41.67 -11.99 -7.56
N GLN A 13 42.05 -12.85 -8.46
CA GLN A 13 42.46 -14.24 -8.15
C GLN A 13 43.79 -14.29 -7.37
N ILE A 14 44.74 -13.43 -7.72
CA ILE A 14 46.01 -13.32 -6.97
C ILE A 14 45.72 -12.86 -5.53
N VAL A 15 44.93 -11.79 -5.34
CA VAL A 15 44.53 -11.33 -4.00
C VAL A 15 43.85 -12.44 -3.22
N LYS A 16 42.98 -13.24 -3.85
CA LYS A 16 42.34 -14.39 -3.22
C LYS A 16 43.37 -15.39 -2.69
N THR A 17 44.35 -15.73 -3.52
CA THR A 17 45.31 -16.77 -3.21
C THR A 17 46.35 -16.31 -2.17
N GLU A 18 46.91 -15.11 -2.32
CA GLU A 18 47.92 -14.55 -1.41
C GLU A 18 47.42 -14.25 -0.01
N HIS A 19 46.14 -13.89 0.10
CA HIS A 19 45.52 -13.58 1.39
C HIS A 19 44.64 -14.72 1.94
N ASP A 20 44.70 -15.91 1.38
CA ASP A 20 43.99 -17.13 1.78
C ASP A 20 42.50 -16.89 2.02
N LEU A 21 41.84 -16.20 1.08
CA LEU A 21 40.46 -15.82 1.22
C LEU A 21 39.52 -16.99 0.91
N SER A 22 38.57 -17.24 1.80
CA SER A 22 37.53 -18.24 1.53
C SER A 22 36.69 -17.86 0.33
N ASP A 23 36.12 -18.86 -0.36
CA ASP A 23 35.25 -18.66 -1.52
C ASP A 23 34.08 -17.73 -1.21
N VAL A 24 33.53 -17.84 -0.01
CA VAL A 24 32.46 -16.97 0.46
C VAL A 24 32.92 -15.50 0.53
N SER A 25 34.06 -15.24 1.16
CA SER A 25 34.59 -13.87 1.27
C SER A 25 34.96 -13.28 -0.09
N PHE A 26 35.53 -14.09 -0.97
CA PHE A 26 35.89 -13.69 -2.34
C PHE A 26 34.66 -13.33 -3.17
N ASN A 27 33.65 -14.21 -3.22
CA ASN A 27 32.45 -14.00 -3.99
C ASN A 27 31.58 -12.84 -3.46
N THR A 28 31.63 -12.59 -2.16
CA THR A 28 30.83 -11.51 -1.53
C THR A 28 31.48 -10.14 -1.68
N TRP A 29 32.81 -10.04 -1.53
CA TRP A 29 33.46 -8.74 -1.37
C TRP A 29 34.38 -8.32 -2.52
N LEU A 30 35.05 -9.24 -3.19
CA LEU A 30 36.02 -8.92 -4.24
C LEU A 30 35.46 -9.11 -5.64
N LYS A 31 34.81 -10.24 -5.90
CA LYS A 31 34.29 -10.56 -7.23
C LYS A 31 33.30 -9.53 -7.80
N PRO A 32 32.45 -8.88 -6.96
CA PRO A 32 31.53 -7.85 -7.47
C PRO A 32 32.19 -6.50 -7.78
N LEU A 33 33.47 -6.29 -7.42
CA LEU A 33 34.19 -5.05 -7.67
C LEU A 33 34.46 -4.86 -9.17
N THR A 34 34.18 -3.65 -9.67
CA THR A 34 34.47 -3.30 -11.07
C THR A 34 35.32 -2.05 -11.15
N VAL A 35 36.30 -2.04 -12.06
CA VAL A 35 37.14 -0.87 -12.31
C VAL A 35 36.33 0.14 -13.14
N TYR A 36 36.13 1.33 -12.63
CA TYR A 36 35.46 2.43 -13.30
C TYR A 36 36.40 3.17 -14.25
N GLU A 37 37.51 3.66 -13.72
CA GLU A 37 38.53 4.38 -14.50
C GLU A 37 39.89 4.32 -13.83
N VAL A 38 40.93 4.61 -14.61
CA VAL A 38 42.31 4.74 -14.12
C VAL A 38 42.90 6.03 -14.68
N VAL A 39 43.15 6.99 -13.79
CA VAL A 39 43.67 8.33 -14.12
C VAL A 39 44.82 8.64 -13.15
N ASP A 40 45.96 9.12 -13.67
CA ASP A 40 47.11 9.56 -12.87
C ASP A 40 47.54 8.59 -11.75
N ASN A 41 47.61 7.29 -12.07
CA ASN A 41 47.93 6.21 -11.13
C ASN A 41 46.88 5.97 -10.01
N VAL A 42 45.69 6.58 -10.11
CA VAL A 42 44.58 6.28 -9.22
C VAL A 42 43.59 5.37 -9.93
N VAL A 43 43.34 4.20 -9.34
CA VAL A 43 42.35 3.23 -9.81
C VAL A 43 41.05 3.46 -9.06
N THR A 44 40.01 3.94 -9.75
CA THR A 44 38.68 4.11 -9.19
C THR A 44 37.89 2.82 -9.36
N ILE A 45 37.42 2.26 -8.26
CA ILE A 45 36.70 0.98 -8.20
C ILE A 45 35.30 1.20 -7.67
N ILE A 46 34.29 0.71 -8.41
CA ILE A 46 32.89 0.71 -7.96
C ILE A 46 32.69 -0.46 -6.99
N VAL A 47 32.12 -0.16 -5.85
CA VAL A 47 31.69 -1.13 -4.85
C VAL A 47 30.16 -1.24 -4.93
N PRO A 48 29.60 -2.34 -5.46
CA PRO A 48 28.15 -2.54 -5.58
C PRO A 48 27.56 -2.97 -4.22
N SER A 49 27.68 -2.12 -3.22
CA SER A 49 27.24 -2.39 -1.86
C SER A 49 27.03 -1.04 -1.13
N GLU A 50 26.23 -1.05 -0.07
CA GLU A 50 25.99 0.13 0.75
C GLU A 50 27.26 0.64 1.47
N GLN A 51 27.17 1.81 2.07
CA GLN A 51 28.29 2.50 2.74
C GLN A 51 29.05 1.64 3.78
N VAL A 52 28.38 0.67 4.38
CA VAL A 52 28.97 -0.29 5.31
C VAL A 52 29.95 -1.23 4.57
N GLY A 53 29.57 -1.71 3.38
CA GLY A 53 30.41 -2.54 2.54
C GLY A 53 31.62 -1.77 2.00
N LEU A 54 31.44 -0.53 1.57
CA LEU A 54 32.51 0.36 1.11
C LEU A 54 33.55 0.58 2.22
N ASN A 55 33.13 0.86 3.44
CA ASN A 55 34.02 1.04 4.60
C ASN A 55 34.80 -0.23 4.93
N TYR A 56 34.15 -1.40 4.84
CA TYR A 56 34.78 -2.69 5.08
C TYR A 56 35.83 -3.02 4.02
N ILE A 57 35.48 -2.87 2.73
CA ILE A 57 36.36 -3.16 1.58
C ILE A 57 37.55 -2.20 1.60
N SER A 58 37.33 -0.91 1.83
CA SER A 58 38.38 0.10 1.89
C SER A 58 39.40 -0.19 3.00
N LYS A 59 38.96 -0.61 4.19
CA LYS A 59 39.85 -0.92 5.31
C LYS A 59 40.62 -2.26 5.10
N LYS A 60 39.98 -3.26 4.54
CA LYS A 60 40.55 -4.62 4.50
C LYS A 60 41.25 -4.94 3.20
N TYR A 61 40.77 -4.44 2.08
CA TYR A 61 41.25 -4.87 0.75
C TYR A 61 41.95 -3.77 -0.05
N LYS A 62 42.00 -2.52 0.42
CA LYS A 62 42.69 -1.43 -0.29
C LYS A 62 44.18 -1.75 -0.50
N LEU A 63 44.87 -2.09 0.54
CA LEU A 63 46.31 -2.36 0.53
C LEU A 63 46.64 -3.65 -0.29
N PRO A 64 45.97 -4.77 -0.08
CA PRO A 64 46.12 -5.95 -0.95
C PRO A 64 45.93 -5.66 -2.43
N LEU A 65 44.89 -4.96 -2.80
CA LEU A 65 44.62 -4.61 -4.21
C LEU A 65 45.68 -3.64 -4.77
N GLN A 66 46.15 -2.67 -4.00
CA GLN A 66 47.20 -1.74 -4.43
C GLN A 66 48.51 -2.50 -4.78
N VAL A 67 48.92 -3.38 -3.90
CA VAL A 67 50.16 -4.15 -4.08
C VAL A 67 50.03 -5.03 -5.33
N THR A 68 48.97 -5.82 -5.43
CA THR A 68 48.76 -6.73 -6.56
C THR A 68 48.61 -5.98 -7.90
N ILE A 69 47.93 -4.84 -7.92
CA ILE A 69 47.79 -3.97 -9.12
C ILE A 69 49.20 -3.50 -9.56
N SER A 70 50.03 -3.02 -8.61
CA SER A 70 51.38 -2.56 -8.90
C SER A 70 52.26 -3.67 -9.45
N GLU A 71 52.19 -4.88 -8.90
CA GLU A 71 52.99 -6.04 -9.35
C GLU A 71 52.56 -6.54 -10.72
N VAL A 72 51.25 -6.65 -10.97
CA VAL A 72 50.73 -7.24 -12.23
C VAL A 72 50.82 -6.26 -13.42
N THR A 73 50.66 -4.95 -13.14
CA THR A 73 50.63 -3.92 -14.19
C THR A 73 51.89 -3.09 -14.33
N GLY A 74 52.79 -3.15 -13.34
CA GLY A 74 54.02 -2.34 -13.30
C GLY A 74 53.77 -0.88 -12.94
N MET A 75 52.61 -0.54 -12.36
CA MET A 75 52.22 0.83 -12.00
C MET A 75 52.89 1.25 -10.69
N GLU A 76 53.80 2.21 -10.74
CA GLU A 76 54.45 2.77 -9.55
C GLU A 76 53.52 3.76 -8.84
N ASN A 77 53.46 3.68 -7.51
CA ASN A 77 52.62 4.54 -6.66
C ASN A 77 51.08 4.47 -7.01
N CYS A 78 50.58 3.27 -7.20
CA CYS A 78 49.15 3.04 -7.39
C CYS A 78 48.35 3.46 -6.14
N ASP A 79 47.34 4.28 -6.30
CA ASP A 79 46.33 4.51 -5.25
C ASP A 79 44.97 4.00 -5.71
N ILE A 80 44.10 3.64 -4.75
CA ILE A 80 42.76 3.14 -5.01
C ILE A 80 41.74 4.05 -4.35
N ASN A 81 40.77 4.49 -5.16
CA ASN A 81 39.59 5.18 -4.72
C ASN A 81 38.36 4.27 -4.88
N PHE A 82 37.66 4.00 -3.77
CA PHE A 82 36.43 3.24 -3.80
C PHE A 82 35.23 4.21 -3.82
N ILE A 83 34.32 4.00 -4.77
CA ILE A 83 33.11 4.80 -4.92
C ILE A 83 31.88 3.91 -4.94
N LEU A 84 30.75 4.46 -4.53
CA LEU A 84 29.46 3.82 -4.70
C LEU A 84 28.95 4.03 -6.13
N PRO A 85 28.05 3.19 -6.65
CA PRO A 85 27.42 3.39 -7.95
C PRO A 85 26.75 4.77 -8.09
N GLU A 86 26.29 5.33 -6.98
CA GLU A 86 25.65 6.64 -6.90
C GLU A 86 26.63 7.82 -7.08
N ASP A 87 27.90 7.63 -6.69
CA ASP A 87 28.97 8.66 -6.74
C ASP A 87 29.70 8.71 -8.09
N VAL A 88 29.38 7.78 -9.00
CA VAL A 88 29.96 7.75 -10.37
C VAL A 88 29.55 9.01 -11.13
N PRO A 89 30.48 9.85 -11.61
CA PRO A 89 30.15 11.03 -12.41
C PRO A 89 29.39 10.59 -13.68
N LYS A 90 28.11 10.93 -13.77
CA LYS A 90 27.25 10.55 -14.90
C LYS A 90 27.75 11.22 -16.17
N LYS A 91 28.38 10.49 -17.08
CA LYS A 91 28.56 10.92 -18.46
C LYS A 91 27.18 11.04 -19.13
N GLU A 92 26.97 12.06 -19.93
CA GLU A 92 25.68 12.52 -20.51
C GLU A 92 24.79 11.47 -21.18
N THR A 93 25.27 10.26 -21.43
CA THR A 93 24.49 9.15 -21.99
C THR A 93 23.49 8.49 -21.04
N VAL A 94 23.65 8.64 -19.70
CA VAL A 94 22.74 8.09 -18.68
C VAL A 94 21.48 8.94 -18.53
N SER A 95 21.58 10.24 -18.76
CA SER A 95 20.45 11.19 -18.67
C SER A 95 19.34 10.89 -19.69
N GLN A 96 19.67 10.41 -20.88
CA GLN A 96 18.67 10.08 -21.91
C GLN A 96 17.98 8.73 -21.62
N LYS A 97 18.71 7.75 -21.05
CA LYS A 97 18.11 6.45 -20.68
C LYS A 97 17.15 6.56 -19.48
N ALA A 98 17.54 7.31 -18.45
CA ALA A 98 16.68 7.53 -17.28
C ALA A 98 15.41 8.33 -17.67
N GLN A 99 15.54 9.38 -18.46
CA GLN A 99 14.39 10.16 -18.95
C GLN A 99 13.46 9.32 -19.86
N SER A 100 14.01 8.40 -20.68
CA SER A 100 13.20 7.50 -21.51
C SER A 100 12.50 6.42 -20.69
N GLN A 101 13.09 5.98 -19.58
CA GLN A 101 12.51 4.99 -18.67
C GLN A 101 11.39 5.61 -17.83
N ASP A 102 11.61 6.79 -17.27
CA ASP A 102 10.59 7.54 -16.53
C ASP A 102 9.36 7.81 -17.41
N ALA A 103 9.58 8.25 -18.66
CA ALA A 103 8.49 8.46 -19.61
C ALA A 103 7.70 7.16 -19.91
N ARG A 104 8.36 6.02 -20.04
CA ARG A 104 7.69 4.72 -20.26
C ARG A 104 6.91 4.26 -19.03
N CYS A 105 7.45 4.50 -17.83
CA CYS A 105 6.75 4.21 -16.58
C CYS A 105 5.51 5.10 -16.42
N GLU A 106 5.58 6.37 -16.83
CA GLU A 106 4.43 7.27 -16.85
C GLU A 106 3.39 6.84 -17.90
N GLU A 107 3.81 6.44 -19.10
CA GLU A 107 2.92 5.92 -20.15
C GLU A 107 2.23 4.62 -19.71
N ALA A 108 2.93 3.78 -18.95
CA ALA A 108 2.39 2.56 -18.36
C ALA A 108 1.57 2.81 -17.08
N HIS A 109 1.40 4.05 -16.64
CA HIS A 109 0.67 4.47 -15.44
C HIS A 109 1.22 3.88 -14.14
N LEU A 110 2.54 3.75 -14.03
CA LEU A 110 3.19 3.11 -12.88
C LEU A 110 3.52 4.12 -11.76
N ASN A 111 3.36 3.68 -10.51
CA ASN A 111 3.84 4.43 -9.36
C ASN A 111 5.35 4.18 -9.17
N PRO A 112 6.21 5.22 -9.25
CA PRO A 112 7.67 5.05 -9.15
C PRO A 112 8.16 4.51 -7.80
N LYS A 113 7.32 4.56 -6.77
CA LYS A 113 7.67 4.04 -5.44
C LYS A 113 7.43 2.53 -5.30
N TYR A 114 6.73 1.90 -6.23
CA TYR A 114 6.32 0.51 -6.13
C TYR A 114 7.26 -0.39 -6.94
N THR A 115 8.42 -0.70 -6.37
CA THR A 115 9.44 -1.59 -6.93
C THR A 115 9.65 -2.82 -6.05
N PHE A 116 10.35 -3.83 -6.54
CA PHE A 116 10.74 -4.98 -5.70
C PHE A 116 11.63 -4.58 -4.52
N ASP A 117 12.48 -3.56 -4.69
CA ASP A 117 13.38 -3.07 -3.62
C ASP A 117 12.64 -2.39 -2.47
N THR A 118 11.48 -1.80 -2.77
CA THR A 118 10.63 -1.17 -1.76
C THR A 118 9.57 -2.11 -1.19
N PHE A 119 9.39 -3.28 -1.81
CA PHE A 119 8.45 -4.29 -1.35
C PHE A 119 9.04 -5.14 -0.22
N VAL A 120 8.46 -5.04 0.97
CA VAL A 120 8.92 -5.81 2.14
C VAL A 120 8.37 -7.24 2.06
N VAL A 121 9.28 -8.22 2.06
CA VAL A 121 8.95 -9.64 2.01
C VAL A 121 8.82 -10.20 3.41
N GLY A 122 7.67 -10.82 3.70
CA GLY A 122 7.37 -11.52 4.93
C GLY A 122 6.78 -12.90 4.68
N SER A 123 6.46 -13.63 5.76
CA SER A 123 5.83 -14.95 5.68
C SER A 123 4.52 -14.95 4.91
N ASN A 124 3.79 -13.82 4.97
CA ASN A 124 2.47 -13.61 4.41
C ASN A 124 2.43 -13.36 2.89
N ASN A 125 3.55 -13.01 2.26
CA ASN A 125 3.62 -12.61 0.85
C ASN A 125 4.81 -13.21 0.08
N LYS A 126 5.65 -14.00 0.74
CA LYS A 126 6.86 -14.60 0.14
C LYS A 126 6.58 -15.40 -1.13
N PHE A 127 5.49 -16.19 -1.13
CA PHE A 127 5.11 -16.97 -2.30
C PHE A 127 4.69 -16.07 -3.48
N ALA A 128 3.85 -15.07 -3.20
CA ALA A 128 3.41 -14.12 -4.22
C ALA A 128 4.57 -13.30 -4.79
N GLN A 129 5.50 -12.88 -3.94
CA GLN A 129 6.71 -12.16 -4.36
C GLN A 129 7.63 -13.03 -5.24
N ALA A 130 7.87 -14.29 -4.86
CA ALA A 130 8.68 -15.20 -5.67
C ALA A 130 8.03 -15.50 -7.03
N ALA A 131 6.70 -15.68 -7.07
CA ALA A 131 5.95 -15.86 -8.30
C ALA A 131 6.02 -14.60 -9.20
N ALA A 132 5.89 -13.43 -8.59
CA ALA A 132 5.98 -12.15 -9.29
C ALA A 132 7.37 -11.93 -9.92
N LEU A 133 8.43 -12.25 -9.19
CA LEU A 133 9.80 -12.16 -9.70
C LEU A 133 10.04 -13.13 -10.86
N ALA A 134 9.60 -14.38 -10.75
CA ALA A 134 9.71 -15.37 -11.82
C ALA A 134 8.97 -14.94 -13.10
N VAL A 135 7.80 -14.30 -12.96
CA VAL A 135 7.06 -13.72 -14.09
C VAL A 135 7.76 -12.50 -14.67
N ALA A 136 8.36 -11.67 -13.84
CA ALA A 136 9.12 -10.50 -14.28
C ALA A 136 10.38 -10.88 -15.07
N GLU A 137 11.06 -11.95 -14.67
CA GLU A 137 12.24 -12.49 -15.35
C GLU A 137 11.92 -13.19 -16.68
N SER A 138 10.74 -13.80 -16.80
CA SER A 138 10.36 -14.57 -18.01
C SER A 138 8.87 -14.37 -18.34
N PRO A 139 8.49 -13.19 -18.84
CA PRO A 139 7.09 -12.88 -19.15
C PRO A 139 6.52 -13.78 -20.25
N GLY A 140 5.33 -14.32 -20.02
CA GLY A 140 4.59 -15.16 -20.96
C GLY A 140 4.94 -16.65 -20.93
N ASP A 141 6.07 -17.02 -20.34
CA ASP A 141 6.56 -18.41 -20.35
C ASP A 141 6.35 -19.14 -19.02
N THR A 142 6.53 -18.46 -17.87
CA THR A 142 6.58 -19.14 -16.56
C THR A 142 5.18 -19.39 -15.97
N TYR A 143 4.44 -18.34 -15.66
CA TYR A 143 3.10 -18.41 -15.05
C TYR A 143 2.17 -17.43 -15.77
N ASN A 144 1.27 -17.92 -16.62
CA ASN A 144 0.38 -17.06 -17.39
C ASN A 144 -1.06 -17.63 -17.42
N PRO A 145 -2.04 -16.94 -16.79
CA PRO A 145 -1.91 -15.69 -16.04
C PRO A 145 -1.24 -15.88 -14.65
N LEU A 146 -0.69 -14.80 -14.09
CA LEU A 146 -0.42 -14.70 -12.67
C LEU A 146 -1.62 -14.02 -12.00
N PHE A 147 -2.28 -14.72 -11.09
CA PHE A 147 -3.43 -14.22 -10.35
C PHE A 147 -3.06 -13.98 -8.90
N ILE A 148 -3.02 -12.70 -8.47
CA ILE A 148 -2.65 -12.30 -7.12
C ILE A 148 -3.92 -11.91 -6.37
N TYR A 149 -4.20 -12.55 -5.23
CA TYR A 149 -5.37 -12.20 -4.46
C TYR A 149 -5.05 -11.98 -2.97
N GLY A 150 -5.95 -11.26 -2.29
CA GLY A 150 -5.84 -10.95 -0.87
C GLY A 150 -6.63 -9.72 -0.50
N GLY A 151 -6.85 -9.50 0.77
CA GLY A 151 -7.62 -8.37 1.28
C GLY A 151 -7.17 -7.01 0.75
N ALA A 152 -8.00 -5.99 0.95
CA ALA A 152 -7.66 -4.63 0.56
C ALA A 152 -6.42 -4.12 1.32
N GLY A 153 -5.53 -3.38 0.62
CA GLY A 153 -4.37 -2.74 1.24
C GLY A 153 -3.25 -3.69 1.68
N LEU A 154 -3.14 -4.89 1.11
CA LEU A 154 -2.09 -5.87 1.45
C LEU A 154 -0.86 -5.83 0.52
N GLY A 155 -0.82 -4.92 -0.47
CA GLY A 155 0.33 -4.74 -1.36
C GLY A 155 0.21 -5.41 -2.73
N LYS A 156 -0.98 -5.89 -3.16
CA LYS A 156 -1.21 -6.46 -4.49
C LYS A 156 -0.77 -5.52 -5.62
N THR A 157 -1.29 -4.29 -5.60
CA THR A 157 -0.93 -3.24 -6.57
C THR A 157 0.56 -2.94 -6.56
N HIS A 158 1.19 -2.87 -5.38
CA HIS A 158 2.64 -2.68 -5.25
C HIS A 158 3.40 -3.78 -6.01
N LEU A 159 3.03 -5.04 -5.77
CA LEU A 159 3.69 -6.17 -6.41
C LEU A 159 3.49 -6.19 -7.93
N MET A 160 2.30 -5.82 -8.42
CA MET A 160 2.03 -5.68 -9.86
C MET A 160 2.92 -4.61 -10.49
N HIS A 161 3.00 -3.42 -9.87
CA HIS A 161 3.89 -2.36 -10.36
C HIS A 161 5.37 -2.77 -10.32
N SER A 162 5.78 -3.54 -9.30
CA SER A 162 7.15 -4.06 -9.21
C SER A 162 7.51 -4.95 -10.40
N ILE A 163 6.59 -5.83 -10.83
CA ILE A 163 6.75 -6.65 -12.04
C ILE A 163 6.93 -5.75 -13.27
N ALA A 164 6.05 -4.76 -13.42
CA ALA A 164 6.07 -3.86 -14.56
C ALA A 164 7.37 -3.03 -14.64
N HIS A 165 7.81 -2.46 -13.51
CA HIS A 165 9.09 -1.75 -13.42
C HIS A 165 10.27 -2.65 -13.80
N PHE A 166 10.33 -3.85 -13.24
CA PHE A 166 11.41 -4.80 -13.55
C PHE A 166 11.47 -5.13 -15.04
N ILE A 167 10.33 -5.41 -15.68
CA ILE A 167 10.28 -5.71 -17.12
C ILE A 167 10.75 -4.51 -17.94
N LEU A 168 10.27 -3.29 -17.65
CA LEU A 168 10.65 -2.07 -18.36
C LEU A 168 12.13 -1.70 -18.17
N GLU A 169 12.76 -2.11 -17.07
CA GLU A 169 14.19 -1.93 -16.82
C GLU A 169 15.06 -2.87 -17.64
N HIS A 170 14.60 -4.12 -17.86
CA HIS A 170 15.38 -5.16 -18.50
C HIS A 170 15.09 -5.33 -19.99
N ASP A 171 13.89 -4.90 -20.45
CA ASP A 171 13.53 -4.91 -21.88
C ASP A 171 12.94 -3.56 -22.30
N GLU A 172 13.74 -2.79 -23.03
CA GLU A 172 13.37 -1.45 -23.53
C GLU A 172 12.26 -1.49 -24.60
N ASN A 173 12.00 -2.63 -25.22
CA ASN A 173 11.00 -2.79 -26.28
C ASN A 173 9.66 -3.34 -25.79
N SER A 174 9.60 -3.84 -24.56
CA SER A 174 8.37 -4.38 -23.98
C SER A 174 7.32 -3.29 -23.81
N ARG A 175 6.13 -3.57 -24.32
CA ARG A 175 4.94 -2.73 -24.12
C ARG A 175 4.17 -3.25 -22.93
N VAL A 176 4.23 -2.50 -21.84
CA VAL A 176 3.59 -2.82 -20.57
C VAL A 176 2.41 -1.87 -20.36
N LEU A 177 1.25 -2.40 -19.98
CA LEU A 177 0.08 -1.61 -19.66
C LEU A 177 -0.49 -2.05 -18.31
N TYR A 178 -0.52 -1.13 -17.35
CA TYR A 178 -1.28 -1.25 -16.13
C TYR A 178 -2.61 -0.51 -16.26
N VAL A 179 -3.68 -1.15 -15.82
CA VAL A 179 -5.04 -0.59 -15.83
C VAL A 179 -5.84 -1.17 -14.68
N THR A 180 -6.68 -0.34 -14.05
CA THR A 180 -7.71 -0.86 -13.16
C THR A 180 -8.88 -1.41 -13.98
N SER A 181 -9.57 -2.42 -13.48
CA SER A 181 -10.73 -2.98 -14.17
C SER A 181 -11.88 -1.95 -14.30
N GLU A 182 -11.90 -0.95 -13.44
CA GLU A 182 -12.81 0.19 -13.54
C GLU A 182 -12.47 1.09 -14.73
N GLU A 183 -11.19 1.46 -14.90
CA GLU A 183 -10.73 2.24 -16.06
C GLU A 183 -10.99 1.51 -17.38
N PHE A 184 -10.68 0.22 -17.45
CA PHE A 184 -11.00 -0.63 -18.62
C PHE A 184 -12.49 -0.58 -18.93
N THR A 185 -13.36 -0.69 -17.90
CA THR A 185 -14.82 -0.62 -18.07
C THR A 185 -15.27 0.74 -18.59
N ASN A 186 -14.76 1.82 -18.01
CA ASN A 186 -15.17 3.17 -18.37
C ASN A 186 -14.73 3.52 -19.80
N GLU A 187 -13.51 3.17 -20.18
CA GLU A 187 -13.01 3.37 -21.55
C GLU A 187 -13.82 2.55 -22.58
N LEU A 188 -14.20 1.31 -22.23
CA LEU A 188 -15.07 0.51 -23.08
C LEU A 188 -16.46 1.14 -23.25
N ILE A 189 -17.07 1.63 -22.15
CA ILE A 189 -18.38 2.30 -22.19
C ILE A 189 -18.33 3.55 -23.07
N GLU A 190 -17.30 4.38 -22.93
CA GLU A 190 -17.11 5.56 -23.77
C GLU A 190 -16.93 5.19 -25.25
N THR A 191 -16.14 4.14 -25.50
CA THR A 191 -15.93 3.63 -26.86
C THR A 191 -17.23 3.16 -27.52
N ILE A 192 -18.07 2.45 -26.77
CA ILE A 192 -19.40 1.99 -27.25
C ILE A 192 -20.34 3.18 -27.49
N ARG A 193 -20.37 4.16 -26.56
CA ARG A 193 -21.22 5.36 -26.70
C ARG A 193 -20.86 6.21 -27.92
N ASN A 194 -19.58 6.28 -28.25
CA ASN A 194 -19.12 7.01 -29.44
C ASN A 194 -19.56 6.35 -30.75
N GLY A 195 -20.06 5.10 -30.73
CA GLY A 195 -20.71 4.42 -31.85
C GLY A 195 -19.84 4.23 -33.09
N ASN A 196 -18.54 4.45 -33.02
CA ASN A 196 -17.62 4.45 -34.16
C ASN A 196 -16.79 3.16 -34.18
N ASN A 197 -16.85 2.39 -35.23
CA ASN A 197 -16.02 1.20 -35.43
C ASN A 197 -14.53 1.48 -35.28
N THR A 198 -14.07 2.69 -35.63
CA THR A 198 -12.70 3.13 -35.49
C THR A 198 -12.29 3.26 -34.02
N ALA A 199 -13.18 3.71 -33.13
CA ALA A 199 -12.93 3.82 -31.71
C ALA A 199 -12.78 2.43 -31.08
N MET A 200 -13.64 1.49 -31.44
CA MET A 200 -13.56 0.10 -30.98
C MET A 200 -12.28 -0.59 -31.48
N SER A 201 -11.86 -0.32 -32.71
CA SER A 201 -10.59 -0.85 -33.26
C SER A 201 -9.37 -0.32 -32.47
N LYS A 202 -9.36 0.98 -32.14
CA LYS A 202 -8.30 1.58 -31.32
C LYS A 202 -8.27 1.02 -29.90
N PHE A 203 -9.44 0.82 -29.28
CA PHE A 203 -9.54 0.19 -27.96
C PHE A 203 -8.92 -1.21 -27.98
N ARG A 204 -9.29 -2.03 -28.96
CA ARG A 204 -8.74 -3.37 -29.13
C ARG A 204 -7.25 -3.36 -29.44
N GLU A 205 -6.78 -2.44 -30.25
CA GLU A 205 -5.35 -2.26 -30.54
C GLU A 205 -4.57 -1.92 -29.28
N LYS A 206 -5.06 -0.99 -28.44
CA LYS A 206 -4.46 -0.61 -27.17
C LYS A 206 -4.27 -1.81 -26.23
N TYR A 207 -5.32 -2.62 -26.05
CA TYR A 207 -5.31 -3.71 -25.07
C TYR A 207 -4.81 -5.05 -25.60
N ARG A 208 -4.77 -5.26 -26.92
CA ARG A 208 -4.35 -6.55 -27.51
C ARG A 208 -2.99 -6.50 -28.19
N ASN A 209 -2.40 -5.31 -28.36
CA ASN A 209 -1.11 -5.13 -28.98
C ASN A 209 -0.04 -4.72 -27.97
N ILE A 210 0.02 -5.40 -26.83
CA ILE A 210 0.95 -5.20 -25.72
C ILE A 210 1.62 -6.52 -25.37
N ASP A 211 2.73 -6.44 -24.65
CA ASP A 211 3.50 -7.61 -24.25
C ASP A 211 3.14 -8.07 -22.83
N VAL A 212 2.75 -7.12 -21.97
CA VAL A 212 2.34 -7.39 -20.59
C VAL A 212 1.11 -6.56 -20.23
N LEU A 213 0.04 -7.25 -19.83
CA LEU A 213 -1.19 -6.64 -19.31
C LEU A 213 -1.31 -6.87 -17.82
N LEU A 214 -1.41 -5.79 -17.05
CA LEU A 214 -1.69 -5.84 -15.61
C LEU A 214 -3.08 -5.26 -15.37
N VAL A 215 -3.99 -6.07 -14.83
CA VAL A 215 -5.37 -5.66 -14.53
C VAL A 215 -5.61 -5.73 -13.03
N ASP A 216 -5.75 -4.57 -12.41
CA ASP A 216 -5.96 -4.48 -10.97
C ASP A 216 -7.45 -4.52 -10.63
N ASP A 217 -7.76 -5.15 -9.49
CA ASP A 217 -9.10 -5.23 -8.91
C ASP A 217 -10.15 -5.80 -9.86
N ILE A 218 -9.90 -6.97 -10.44
CA ILE A 218 -10.75 -7.61 -11.46
C ILE A 218 -12.19 -7.84 -11.00
N GLN A 219 -12.45 -7.87 -9.70
CA GLN A 219 -13.81 -8.06 -9.16
C GLN A 219 -14.79 -6.99 -9.62
N PHE A 220 -14.36 -5.80 -10.05
CA PHE A 220 -15.26 -4.73 -10.50
C PHE A 220 -15.83 -4.93 -11.92
N ILE A 221 -15.38 -5.93 -12.69
CA ILE A 221 -16.05 -6.33 -13.94
C ILE A 221 -17.20 -7.32 -13.70
N ILE A 222 -17.28 -7.93 -12.52
CA ILE A 222 -18.31 -8.94 -12.21
C ILE A 222 -19.70 -8.29 -12.31
N GLY A 223 -20.61 -8.97 -13.01
CA GLY A 223 -21.97 -8.47 -13.26
C GLY A 223 -22.10 -7.46 -14.40
N LYS A 224 -21.00 -7.13 -15.12
CA LYS A 224 -21.00 -6.24 -16.29
C LYS A 224 -20.76 -7.06 -17.57
N GLU A 225 -21.80 -7.67 -18.11
CA GLU A 225 -21.74 -8.65 -19.22
C GLU A 225 -20.88 -8.16 -20.41
N SER A 226 -21.16 -6.97 -20.94
CA SER A 226 -20.41 -6.43 -22.09
C SER A 226 -18.92 -6.22 -21.79
N THR A 227 -18.58 -5.82 -20.55
CA THR A 227 -17.19 -5.65 -20.12
C THR A 227 -16.51 -7.01 -19.97
N GLN A 228 -17.21 -7.97 -19.39
CA GLN A 228 -16.70 -9.33 -19.29
C GLN A 228 -16.42 -9.90 -20.68
N GLU A 229 -17.35 -9.80 -21.62
CA GLU A 229 -17.18 -10.33 -22.96
C GLU A 229 -15.93 -9.72 -23.67
N GLU A 230 -15.77 -8.40 -23.67
CA GLU A 230 -14.61 -7.75 -24.32
C GLU A 230 -13.30 -8.09 -23.61
N PHE A 231 -13.32 -8.16 -22.27
CA PHE A 231 -12.16 -8.61 -21.48
C PHE A 231 -11.78 -10.07 -21.79
N PHE A 232 -12.77 -10.96 -21.94
CA PHE A 232 -12.55 -12.35 -22.32
C PHE A 232 -11.85 -12.48 -23.68
N HIS A 233 -12.26 -11.70 -24.65
CA HIS A 233 -11.62 -11.68 -25.97
C HIS A 233 -10.20 -11.10 -25.89
N THR A 234 -9.99 -10.08 -25.07
CA THR A 234 -8.66 -9.50 -24.85
C THR A 234 -7.73 -10.52 -24.18
N PHE A 235 -8.20 -11.17 -23.11
CA PHE A 235 -7.47 -12.23 -22.43
C PHE A 235 -7.04 -13.35 -23.39
N ASN A 236 -7.99 -13.90 -24.17
CA ASN A 236 -7.68 -14.98 -25.10
C ASN A 236 -6.68 -14.55 -26.18
N SER A 237 -6.81 -13.34 -26.71
CA SER A 237 -5.89 -12.81 -27.71
C SER A 237 -4.45 -12.74 -27.17
N LEU A 238 -4.28 -12.19 -25.97
CA LEU A 238 -2.96 -12.06 -25.33
C LEU A 238 -2.39 -13.43 -24.93
N HIS A 239 -3.19 -14.27 -24.29
CA HIS A 239 -2.75 -15.58 -23.84
C HIS A 239 -2.33 -16.47 -25.02
N SER A 240 -3.10 -16.48 -26.13
CA SER A 240 -2.76 -17.23 -27.35
C SER A 240 -1.50 -16.71 -28.02
N ALA A 241 -1.20 -15.43 -27.89
CA ALA A 241 0.02 -14.79 -28.38
C ALA A 241 1.21 -14.92 -27.38
N LYS A 242 1.06 -15.70 -26.30
CA LYS A 242 2.03 -15.85 -25.22
C LYS A 242 2.44 -14.51 -24.57
N LYS A 243 1.54 -13.55 -24.54
CA LYS A 243 1.75 -12.28 -23.82
C LYS A 243 1.38 -12.45 -22.37
N GLN A 244 2.15 -11.83 -21.46
CA GLN A 244 1.93 -11.98 -20.03
C GLN A 244 0.67 -11.27 -19.57
N ILE A 245 -0.11 -11.94 -18.74
CA ILE A 245 -1.28 -11.39 -18.07
C ILE A 245 -1.09 -11.51 -16.56
N ILE A 246 -1.26 -10.39 -15.84
CA ILE A 246 -1.24 -10.35 -14.38
C ILE A 246 -2.56 -9.76 -13.91
N ILE A 247 -3.21 -10.42 -12.97
CA ILE A 247 -4.54 -10.03 -12.48
C ILE A 247 -4.51 -9.94 -10.96
N SER A 248 -5.08 -8.89 -10.40
CA SER A 248 -5.31 -8.82 -8.95
C SER A 248 -6.79 -8.93 -8.60
N SER A 249 -7.07 -9.37 -7.37
CA SER A 249 -8.41 -9.43 -6.81
C SER A 249 -8.40 -9.37 -5.29
N ASP A 250 -9.54 -9.05 -4.69
CA ASP A 250 -9.77 -9.18 -3.24
C ASP A 250 -10.11 -10.63 -2.81
N LYS A 251 -10.51 -11.49 -3.78
CA LYS A 251 -10.93 -12.89 -3.56
C LYS A 251 -10.33 -13.83 -4.59
N PRO A 252 -10.13 -15.11 -4.25
CA PRO A 252 -9.73 -16.10 -5.24
C PRO A 252 -10.87 -16.37 -6.25
N PRO A 253 -10.55 -16.84 -7.48
CA PRO A 253 -11.54 -17.08 -8.53
C PRO A 253 -12.71 -17.98 -8.10
N LYS A 254 -12.46 -18.99 -7.27
CA LYS A 254 -13.48 -19.93 -6.75
C LYS A 254 -14.56 -19.26 -5.89
N ASP A 255 -14.25 -18.14 -5.24
CA ASP A 255 -15.14 -17.42 -4.32
C ASP A 255 -15.87 -16.25 -5.01
N MET A 256 -15.74 -16.14 -6.34
CA MET A 256 -16.45 -15.16 -7.18
C MET A 256 -17.76 -15.76 -7.69
N GLU A 257 -18.85 -15.61 -6.92
CA GLU A 257 -20.13 -16.32 -7.16
C GLU A 257 -20.77 -16.01 -8.53
N ILE A 258 -20.64 -14.79 -9.06
CA ILE A 258 -21.28 -14.33 -10.29
C ILE A 258 -20.31 -14.37 -11.49
N LEU A 259 -19.10 -14.92 -11.30
CA LEU A 259 -18.14 -15.04 -12.38
C LEU A 259 -18.47 -16.26 -13.24
N GLU A 260 -18.64 -16.06 -14.54
CA GLU A 260 -18.88 -17.16 -15.46
C GLU A 260 -17.76 -18.21 -15.40
N GLU A 261 -18.11 -19.49 -15.49
CA GLU A 261 -17.17 -20.62 -15.37
C GLU A 261 -15.99 -20.53 -16.37
N ARG A 262 -16.25 -19.98 -17.57
CA ARG A 262 -15.21 -19.76 -18.58
C ARG A 262 -14.11 -18.79 -18.12
N PHE A 263 -14.41 -17.81 -17.27
CA PHE A 263 -13.39 -16.92 -16.66
C PHE A 263 -12.66 -17.59 -15.52
N ARG A 264 -13.41 -18.29 -14.65
CA ARG A 264 -12.83 -19.02 -13.52
C ARG A 264 -11.76 -19.99 -14.01
N SER A 265 -12.07 -20.81 -15.00
CA SER A 265 -11.11 -21.76 -15.55
C SER A 265 -9.87 -21.10 -16.15
N ARG A 266 -9.99 -19.88 -16.72
CA ARG A 266 -8.85 -19.13 -17.26
C ARG A 266 -7.99 -18.51 -16.19
N PHE A 267 -8.58 -17.96 -15.15
CA PHE A 267 -7.83 -17.40 -14.02
C PHE A 267 -7.09 -18.48 -13.24
N GLU A 268 -7.65 -19.70 -13.19
CA GLU A 268 -7.05 -20.87 -12.57
C GLU A 268 -6.04 -21.60 -13.47
N TRP A 269 -5.95 -21.26 -14.75
CA TRP A 269 -5.03 -21.93 -15.70
C TRP A 269 -3.55 -21.67 -15.37
N GLY A 270 -3.22 -20.48 -14.87
CA GLY A 270 -1.86 -20.10 -14.49
C GLY A 270 -1.53 -20.36 -13.03
N LEU A 271 -0.89 -19.40 -12.38
CA LEU A 271 -0.55 -19.48 -10.97
C LEU A 271 -1.41 -18.52 -10.14
N ILE A 272 -2.00 -19.05 -9.08
CA ILE A 272 -2.74 -18.26 -8.10
C ILE A 272 -1.88 -18.07 -6.87
N ALA A 273 -1.62 -16.83 -6.49
CA ALA A 273 -0.80 -16.45 -5.35
C ALA A 273 -1.60 -15.59 -4.36
N ASP A 274 -1.60 -15.98 -3.10
CA ASP A 274 -2.27 -15.23 -2.04
C ASP A 274 -1.34 -14.27 -1.30
N ILE A 275 -1.91 -13.18 -0.84
CA ILE A 275 -1.28 -12.25 0.11
C ILE A 275 -2.19 -12.13 1.32
N THR A 276 -1.68 -12.54 2.48
CA THR A 276 -2.41 -12.48 3.74
C THR A 276 -1.97 -11.31 4.61
N LEU A 277 -2.54 -11.19 5.81
CA LEU A 277 -2.17 -10.13 6.75
C LEU A 277 -0.71 -10.28 7.21
N PRO A 278 0.06 -9.18 7.26
CA PRO A 278 1.44 -9.20 7.72
C PRO A 278 1.51 -9.54 9.23
N ASP A 279 2.49 -10.38 9.60
CA ASP A 279 2.84 -10.61 10.99
C ASP A 279 3.50 -9.37 11.62
N TYR A 280 3.83 -9.44 12.92
CA TYR A 280 4.40 -8.31 13.64
C TYR A 280 5.75 -7.87 13.05
N GLU A 281 6.62 -8.83 12.76
CA GLU A 281 7.95 -8.61 12.20
C GLU A 281 7.87 -7.95 10.83
N THR A 282 6.96 -8.41 9.98
CA THR A 282 6.73 -7.80 8.65
C THR A 282 6.20 -6.37 8.79
N ARG A 283 5.28 -6.11 9.74
CA ARG A 283 4.80 -4.73 9.98
C ARG A 283 5.92 -3.81 10.47
N MET A 284 6.78 -4.29 11.35
CA MET A 284 7.97 -3.54 11.79
C MET A 284 8.88 -3.21 10.61
N ALA A 285 9.18 -4.21 9.77
CA ALA A 285 10.04 -4.02 8.60
C ALA A 285 9.43 -3.02 7.58
N ILE A 286 8.10 -3.04 7.37
CA ILE A 286 7.41 -2.06 6.52
C ILE A 286 7.56 -0.65 7.08
N LEU A 287 7.39 -0.46 8.39
CA LEU A 287 7.54 0.85 9.02
C LEU A 287 8.96 1.38 8.93
N HIS A 288 9.97 0.51 9.14
CA HIS A 288 11.38 0.87 8.97
C HIS A 288 11.71 1.21 7.51
N LYS A 289 11.13 0.46 6.55
CA LYS A 289 11.31 0.79 5.13
C LYS A 289 10.71 2.16 4.78
N ASN A 290 9.54 2.48 5.34
CA ASN A 290 8.92 3.80 5.18
C ASN A 290 9.74 4.92 5.85
N GLU A 291 10.35 4.65 6.99
CA GLU A 291 11.28 5.56 7.68
C GLU A 291 12.49 5.87 6.79
N GLU A 292 13.14 4.83 6.26
CA GLU A 292 14.30 4.93 5.35
C GLU A 292 13.97 5.72 4.09
N MET A 293 12.88 5.35 3.39
CA MET A 293 12.46 5.98 2.13
C MET A 293 12.13 7.47 2.27
N ASN A 294 11.65 7.90 3.43
CA ASN A 294 11.28 9.28 3.67
C ASN A 294 12.36 10.09 4.42
N GLY A 295 13.50 9.47 4.75
CA GLY A 295 14.61 10.12 5.46
C GLY A 295 14.26 10.56 6.88
N TYR A 296 13.36 9.83 7.54
CA TYR A 296 12.99 10.11 8.93
C TYR A 296 13.88 9.34 9.90
N SER A 297 13.98 9.83 11.13
CA SER A 297 14.59 9.12 12.26
C SER A 297 13.60 9.11 13.41
N ILE A 298 13.07 7.92 13.72
CA ILE A 298 11.97 7.75 14.66
C ILE A 298 12.42 6.79 15.76
N SER A 299 11.97 7.03 16.99
CA SER A 299 12.31 6.11 18.08
C SER A 299 11.64 4.74 17.87
N GLU A 300 12.37 3.69 18.17
CA GLU A 300 11.93 2.30 18.08
C GLU A 300 10.61 2.04 18.84
N ASP A 301 10.36 2.76 19.94
CA ASP A 301 9.14 2.65 20.74
C ASP A 301 7.90 3.13 19.97
N VAL A 302 8.03 4.15 19.11
CA VAL A 302 6.94 4.63 18.25
C VAL A 302 6.63 3.61 17.16
N ILE A 303 7.66 3.06 16.51
CA ILE A 303 7.52 2.02 15.48
C ILE A 303 6.82 0.79 16.08
N LYS A 304 7.29 0.30 17.24
CA LYS A 304 6.65 -0.81 17.98
C LYS A 304 5.21 -0.52 18.35
N TYR A 305 4.93 0.70 18.80
CA TYR A 305 3.57 1.11 19.15
C TYR A 305 2.62 1.04 17.96
N ILE A 306 3.03 1.57 16.81
CA ILE A 306 2.23 1.53 15.58
C ILE A 306 2.04 0.07 15.14
N ALA A 307 3.12 -0.73 15.02
CA ALA A 307 3.07 -2.11 14.57
C ALA A 307 2.23 -3.03 15.49
N THR A 308 2.20 -2.75 16.79
CA THR A 308 1.43 -3.54 17.76
C THR A 308 -0.08 -3.27 17.65
N ASN A 309 -0.45 -2.01 17.40
CA ASN A 309 -1.84 -1.58 17.48
C ASN A 309 -2.56 -1.60 16.12
N ILE A 310 -1.84 -1.37 15.01
CA ILE A 310 -2.42 -1.40 13.65
C ILE A 310 -2.13 -2.77 13.02
N LYS A 311 -3.16 -3.63 12.94
CA LYS A 311 -3.04 -5.02 12.49
C LYS A 311 -3.87 -5.34 11.26
N SER A 312 -4.69 -4.42 10.81
CA SER A 312 -5.72 -4.63 9.80
C SER A 312 -5.18 -4.81 8.38
N ASN A 313 -4.34 -3.89 7.91
CA ASN A 313 -3.72 -3.92 6.58
C ASN A 313 -2.55 -2.92 6.48
N ILE A 314 -1.75 -3.04 5.41
CA ILE A 314 -0.57 -2.20 5.19
C ILE A 314 -0.96 -0.74 4.90
N ARG A 315 -2.06 -0.50 4.19
CA ARG A 315 -2.54 0.87 3.90
C ARG A 315 -2.88 1.64 5.18
N GLU A 316 -3.52 1.00 6.14
CA GLU A 316 -3.79 1.61 7.44
C GLU A 316 -2.53 1.76 8.28
N LEU A 317 -1.59 0.82 8.20
CA LEU A 317 -0.29 0.90 8.87
C LEU A 317 0.51 2.12 8.38
N GLU A 318 0.61 2.30 7.07
CA GLU A 318 1.25 3.47 6.45
C GLU A 318 0.48 4.77 6.73
N GLY A 319 -0.85 4.71 6.71
CA GLY A 319 -1.70 5.83 7.06
C GLY A 319 -1.48 6.30 8.50
N ALA A 320 -1.35 5.36 9.44
CA ALA A 320 -1.05 5.66 10.84
C ALA A 320 0.34 6.27 11.00
N PHE A 321 1.35 5.71 10.33
CA PHE A 321 2.70 6.25 10.30
C PHE A 321 2.71 7.69 9.77
N ASN A 322 2.10 7.94 8.62
CA ASN A 322 2.01 9.26 8.01
C ASN A 322 1.26 10.27 8.89
N LYS A 323 0.21 9.83 9.61
CA LYS A 323 -0.54 10.69 10.55
C LYS A 323 0.33 11.14 11.71
N VAL A 324 1.15 10.25 12.27
CA VAL A 324 2.10 10.60 13.34
C VAL A 324 3.14 11.59 12.84
N MET A 325 3.70 11.34 11.66
CA MET A 325 4.70 12.23 11.05
C MET A 325 4.14 13.61 10.72
N ALA A 326 2.93 13.65 10.16
CA ALA A 326 2.25 14.92 9.88
C ALA A 326 1.98 15.71 11.17
N GLY A 327 1.55 15.05 12.24
CA GLY A 327 1.34 15.67 13.56
C GLY A 327 2.63 16.30 14.12
N ALA A 328 3.73 15.55 14.09
CA ALA A 328 5.03 16.05 14.54
C ALA A 328 5.51 17.27 13.73
N LYS A 329 5.36 17.19 12.40
CA LYS A 329 5.75 18.28 11.49
C LYS A 329 4.92 19.55 11.68
N LEU A 330 3.60 19.41 11.87
CA LEU A 330 2.70 20.54 12.11
C LEU A 330 2.98 21.22 13.45
N GLU A 331 3.24 20.45 14.50
CA GLU A 331 3.56 20.97 15.83
C GLU A 331 5.03 21.39 15.98
N LYS A 332 5.86 21.13 14.97
CA LYS A 332 7.32 21.35 15.00
C LYS A 332 7.98 20.68 16.20
N LYS A 333 7.54 19.48 16.56
CA LYS A 333 8.03 18.66 17.68
C LYS A 333 8.73 17.41 17.18
N GLU A 334 9.60 16.85 18.01
CA GLU A 334 10.14 15.51 17.78
C GLU A 334 9.05 14.46 17.89
N VAL A 335 9.23 13.34 17.16
CA VAL A 335 8.28 12.21 17.19
C VAL A 335 8.48 11.44 18.49
N THR A 336 7.58 11.65 19.44
CA THR A 336 7.58 10.93 20.73
C THR A 336 6.46 9.92 20.80
N LEU A 337 6.56 8.96 21.72
CA LEU A 337 5.51 7.97 21.96
C LEU A 337 4.18 8.62 22.40
N GLU A 338 4.23 9.69 23.18
CA GLU A 338 3.07 10.46 23.62
C GLU A 338 2.36 11.11 22.45
N LEU A 339 3.11 11.72 21.53
CA LEU A 339 2.58 12.30 20.30
C LEU A 339 1.92 11.21 19.42
N ALA A 340 2.57 10.05 19.28
CA ALA A 340 2.02 8.92 18.52
C ALA A 340 0.71 8.40 19.14
N LYS A 341 0.65 8.26 20.46
CA LYS A 341 -0.58 7.87 21.17
C LYS A 341 -1.71 8.88 20.96
N GLN A 342 -1.39 10.16 21.02
CA GLN A 342 -2.38 11.22 20.80
C GLN A 342 -2.87 11.24 19.35
N ALA A 343 -1.95 11.16 18.38
CA ALA A 343 -2.28 11.18 16.95
C ALA A 343 -3.12 9.97 16.50
N LEU A 344 -2.89 8.81 17.13
CA LEU A 344 -3.55 7.56 16.75
C LEU A 344 -4.72 7.18 17.66
N LYS A 345 -5.07 8.01 18.63
CA LYS A 345 -6.16 7.73 19.59
C LYS A 345 -7.46 7.32 18.89
N ASP A 346 -7.87 8.04 17.87
CA ASP A 346 -9.10 7.78 17.12
C ASP A 346 -9.06 6.50 16.28
N ILE A 347 -7.86 6.04 15.91
CA ILE A 347 -7.66 4.83 15.08
C ILE A 347 -7.56 3.58 15.96
N ILE A 348 -6.79 3.67 17.05
CA ILE A 348 -6.48 2.54 17.93
C ILE A 348 -7.62 2.29 18.92
N SER A 349 -8.25 3.34 19.39
CA SER A 349 -9.37 3.31 20.34
C SER A 349 -10.56 4.07 19.76
N PRO A 350 -11.11 3.63 18.60
CA PRO A 350 -12.36 4.19 18.11
C PRO A 350 -13.48 3.99 19.15
N ASP A 351 -13.30 3.01 20.01
CA ASP A 351 -14.11 2.58 21.16
C ASP A 351 -13.42 2.79 22.52
N GLU A 352 -12.71 3.88 22.79
CA GLU A 352 -13.03 4.45 24.08
C GLU A 352 -14.51 4.78 23.95
N LYS A 353 -15.36 3.80 24.32
CA LYS A 353 -16.81 3.94 24.42
C LYS A 353 -17.04 5.36 24.86
N LYS A 354 -17.52 6.23 23.99
CA LYS A 354 -18.23 7.42 24.44
C LYS A 354 -19.22 6.80 25.39
N VAL A 355 -18.94 6.89 26.69
CA VAL A 355 -19.84 6.34 27.70
C VAL A 355 -21.16 7.02 27.37
N ILE A 356 -22.05 6.22 26.75
CA ILE A 356 -23.33 6.79 26.32
C ILE A 356 -24.03 7.24 27.59
N THR A 357 -23.87 8.52 27.88
CA THR A 357 -24.48 9.13 29.06
C THR A 357 -25.79 9.81 28.64
N PRO A 358 -26.72 10.06 29.58
CA PRO A 358 -27.90 10.82 29.30
C PRO A 358 -27.59 12.18 28.67
N GLU A 359 -26.51 12.84 29.11
CA GLU A 359 -26.07 14.15 28.60
C GLU A 359 -25.65 14.06 27.13
N TYR A 360 -24.94 12.97 26.73
CA TYR A 360 -24.57 12.70 25.34
C TYR A 360 -25.80 12.48 24.46
N ILE A 361 -26.75 11.66 24.91
CA ILE A 361 -28.01 11.43 24.18
C ILE A 361 -28.76 12.76 24.01
N ILE A 362 -28.88 13.57 25.07
CA ILE A 362 -29.51 14.89 25.03
C ILE A 362 -28.81 15.78 23.99
N SER A 363 -27.50 15.79 23.93
CA SER A 363 -26.71 16.58 22.97
C SER A 363 -27.02 16.16 21.53
N VAL A 364 -27.00 14.83 21.20
CA VAL A 364 -27.28 14.31 19.87
C VAL A 364 -28.75 14.63 19.44
N VAL A 365 -29.69 14.44 20.33
CA VAL A 365 -31.10 14.79 20.06
C VAL A 365 -31.27 16.27 19.83
N SER A 366 -30.62 17.10 20.65
CA SER A 366 -30.66 18.56 20.52
C SER A 366 -30.16 19.03 19.15
N GLU A 367 -29.01 18.48 18.71
CA GLU A 367 -28.43 18.79 17.41
C GLU A 367 -29.38 18.39 16.26
N HIS A 368 -29.95 17.18 16.33
CA HIS A 368 -30.86 16.69 15.30
C HIS A 368 -32.11 17.55 15.11
N TYR A 369 -32.69 18.02 16.20
CA TYR A 369 -33.91 18.85 16.18
C TYR A 369 -33.66 20.38 16.12
N GLY A 370 -32.38 20.79 16.07
CA GLY A 370 -32.00 22.21 16.02
C GLY A 370 -32.39 23.00 17.27
N VAL A 371 -32.35 22.37 18.45
CA VAL A 371 -32.63 22.97 19.77
C VAL A 371 -31.37 22.88 20.63
N THR A 372 -31.31 23.67 21.71
CA THR A 372 -30.18 23.60 22.66
C THR A 372 -30.44 22.55 23.75
N PRO A 373 -29.37 21.88 24.30
CA PRO A 373 -29.51 21.01 25.47
C PRO A 373 -30.21 21.73 26.67
N ALA A 374 -29.97 23.02 26.84
CA ALA A 374 -30.61 23.85 27.83
C ALA A 374 -32.15 24.03 27.61
N ASP A 375 -32.61 24.03 26.36
CA ASP A 375 -34.04 24.03 26.04
C ASP A 375 -34.72 22.71 26.42
N LEU A 376 -34.03 21.57 26.19
CA LEU A 376 -34.56 20.26 26.58
C LEU A 376 -34.64 20.10 28.10
N SER A 377 -33.69 20.65 28.85
CA SER A 377 -33.65 20.61 30.30
C SER A 377 -34.54 21.72 30.91
N GLY A 378 -34.92 22.73 30.13
CA GLY A 378 -35.73 23.88 30.59
C GLY A 378 -37.22 23.58 30.75
N ASN A 379 -37.97 24.57 31.30
CA ASN A 379 -39.42 24.46 31.59
C ASN A 379 -40.32 24.81 30.39
N LYS A 380 -39.77 25.10 29.23
CA LYS A 380 -40.53 25.42 28.02
C LYS A 380 -41.46 24.27 27.60
N ARG A 381 -42.74 24.62 27.26
CA ARG A 381 -43.80 23.66 26.89
C ARG A 381 -44.19 23.71 25.40
N ASN A 382 -43.39 24.37 24.55
CA ASN A 382 -43.64 24.42 23.12
C ASN A 382 -43.45 23.02 22.51
N SER A 383 -44.31 22.63 21.57
CA SER A 383 -44.27 21.34 20.89
C SER A 383 -42.88 21.06 20.22
N LYS A 384 -42.23 22.10 19.69
CA LYS A 384 -40.88 22.02 19.10
C LYS A 384 -39.78 21.62 20.10
N ILE A 385 -40.05 21.68 21.40
CA ILE A 385 -39.12 21.33 22.49
C ILE A 385 -39.63 20.11 23.26
N VAL A 386 -40.96 19.94 23.39
CA VAL A 386 -41.54 18.82 24.13
C VAL A 386 -41.30 17.49 23.43
N MET A 387 -41.52 17.42 22.13
CA MET A 387 -41.30 16.21 21.34
C MET A 387 -39.83 15.73 21.37
N PRO A 388 -38.81 16.55 21.05
CA PRO A 388 -37.41 16.16 21.21
C PRO A 388 -37.04 15.74 22.63
N ARG A 389 -37.60 16.38 23.64
CA ARG A 389 -37.39 16.01 25.05
C ARG A 389 -37.94 14.64 25.36
N GLN A 390 -39.10 14.25 24.85
CA GLN A 390 -39.70 12.94 25.01
C GLN A 390 -38.90 11.89 24.26
N VAL A 391 -38.40 12.20 23.06
CA VAL A 391 -37.47 11.35 22.30
C VAL A 391 -36.17 11.10 23.07
N ALA A 392 -35.61 12.14 23.72
CA ALA A 392 -34.43 11.98 24.57
C ALA A 392 -34.70 11.09 25.79
N MET A 393 -35.88 11.20 26.42
CA MET A 393 -36.30 10.33 27.52
C MET A 393 -36.37 8.86 27.07
N TYR A 394 -37.00 8.60 25.93
CA TYR A 394 -37.15 7.29 25.35
C TYR A 394 -35.78 6.68 25.01
N LEU A 395 -34.88 7.40 24.30
CA LEU A 395 -33.56 6.92 23.93
C LEU A 395 -32.65 6.66 25.14
N CYS A 396 -32.73 7.48 26.19
CA CYS A 396 -32.02 7.23 27.46
C CYS A 396 -32.48 5.94 28.13
N ARG A 397 -33.76 5.59 28.02
CA ARG A 397 -34.29 4.35 28.57
C ARG A 397 -33.93 3.16 27.74
N GLU A 398 -34.06 3.28 26.44
CA GLU A 398 -33.89 2.19 25.46
C GLU A 398 -32.41 1.79 25.29
N ILE A 399 -31.50 2.79 25.11
CA ILE A 399 -30.08 2.50 24.77
C ILE A 399 -29.26 2.17 26.02
N ILE A 400 -29.43 2.90 27.11
CA ILE A 400 -28.58 2.75 28.31
C ILE A 400 -29.34 2.25 29.54
N SER A 401 -30.58 1.87 29.38
CA SER A 401 -31.46 1.36 30.46
C SER A 401 -31.43 2.21 31.76
N THR A 402 -31.27 3.53 31.59
CA THR A 402 -31.12 4.47 32.73
C THR A 402 -32.38 4.49 33.60
N PRO A 403 -32.26 4.49 34.92
CA PRO A 403 -33.41 4.64 35.83
C PRO A 403 -34.15 5.97 35.61
N LEU A 404 -35.47 5.94 35.62
CA LEU A 404 -36.34 7.12 35.35
C LEU A 404 -35.96 8.33 36.17
N LYS A 405 -35.56 8.17 37.43
CA LYS A 405 -35.08 9.25 38.29
C LYS A 405 -33.86 9.98 37.75
N ASN A 406 -32.92 9.21 37.17
CA ASN A 406 -31.66 9.74 36.59
C ASN A 406 -31.94 10.48 35.29
N ILE A 407 -32.83 9.92 34.44
CA ILE A 407 -33.31 10.59 33.22
C ILE A 407 -33.97 11.93 33.58
N GLY A 408 -34.85 11.93 34.59
CA GLY A 408 -35.50 13.14 35.07
C GLY A 408 -34.49 14.18 35.56
N LYS A 409 -33.46 13.76 36.28
CA LYS A 409 -32.41 14.64 36.79
C LYS A 409 -31.61 15.29 35.63
N ALA A 410 -31.23 14.50 34.62
CA ALA A 410 -30.51 15.02 33.44
C ALA A 410 -31.35 16.00 32.59
N LEU A 411 -32.67 15.84 32.58
CA LEU A 411 -33.61 16.70 31.85
C LEU A 411 -34.27 17.81 32.70
N GLY A 412 -33.55 18.34 33.68
CA GLY A 412 -33.94 19.49 34.45
C GLY A 412 -34.78 19.15 35.71
N ASN A 413 -34.42 18.12 36.44
CA ASN A 413 -35.01 17.62 37.68
C ASN A 413 -36.52 17.31 37.54
N ARG A 414 -36.90 16.65 36.45
CA ARG A 414 -38.28 16.22 36.23
C ARG A 414 -38.64 15.02 37.06
N ASP A 415 -39.92 14.99 37.49
CA ASP A 415 -40.42 13.82 38.20
C ASP A 415 -40.40 12.55 37.31
N HIS A 416 -40.18 11.41 37.94
CA HIS A 416 -40.13 10.11 37.27
C HIS A 416 -41.45 9.78 36.55
N THR A 417 -42.59 10.24 37.03
CA THR A 417 -43.90 10.06 36.38
C THR A 417 -43.96 10.85 35.06
N THR A 418 -43.39 12.05 35.01
CA THR A 418 -43.28 12.85 33.77
C THR A 418 -42.39 12.16 32.73
N VAL A 419 -41.28 11.53 33.16
CA VAL A 419 -40.39 10.76 32.29
C VAL A 419 -41.12 9.52 31.76
N MET A 420 -41.80 8.78 32.61
CA MET A 420 -42.58 7.60 32.25
C MET A 420 -43.65 7.94 31.20
N HIS A 421 -44.47 8.95 31.42
CA HIS A 421 -45.46 9.38 30.42
C HIS A 421 -44.84 9.88 29.12
N GLY A 422 -43.65 10.49 29.16
CA GLY A 422 -42.91 10.89 27.97
C GLY A 422 -42.45 9.70 27.15
N ILE A 423 -41.99 8.62 27.79
CA ILE A 423 -41.56 7.36 27.15
C ILE A 423 -42.76 6.65 26.54
N GLU A 424 -43.83 6.40 27.33
CA GLU A 424 -45.05 5.76 26.88
C GLU A 424 -45.69 6.46 25.66
N LYS A 425 -45.62 7.79 25.62
CA LYS A 425 -46.12 8.56 24.50
C LYS A 425 -45.33 8.27 23.21
N ILE A 426 -44.00 8.26 23.27
CA ILE A 426 -43.17 7.95 22.13
C ILE A 426 -43.38 6.47 21.68
N GLU A 427 -43.48 5.51 22.62
CA GLU A 427 -43.76 4.11 22.32
C GLU A 427 -45.11 3.96 21.57
N ASN A 428 -46.14 4.67 21.97
CA ASN A 428 -47.41 4.64 21.29
C ASN A 428 -47.37 5.32 19.91
N GLU A 429 -46.69 6.45 19.77
CA GLU A 429 -46.53 7.18 18.50
C GLU A 429 -45.70 6.35 17.50
N LEU A 430 -44.71 5.58 17.96
CA LEU A 430 -43.92 4.67 17.13
C LEU A 430 -44.76 3.57 16.47
N GLN A 431 -45.92 3.22 17.00
CA GLN A 431 -46.79 2.23 16.35
C GLN A 431 -47.48 2.73 15.10
N ASN A 432 -47.68 4.08 15.00
CA ASN A 432 -48.52 4.72 13.99
C ASN A 432 -47.81 5.76 13.13
N ASP A 433 -46.56 6.14 13.43
CA ASP A 433 -45.81 7.18 12.72
C ASP A 433 -44.46 6.63 12.19
N ASP A 434 -44.43 6.32 10.90
CA ASP A 434 -43.21 5.81 10.21
C ASP A 434 -42.11 6.87 10.09
N ASN A 435 -42.45 8.19 10.10
CA ASN A 435 -41.45 9.25 10.10
C ASN A 435 -40.72 9.30 11.44
N LEU A 436 -41.44 9.11 12.53
CA LEU A 436 -40.84 9.04 13.86
C LEU A 436 -39.98 7.81 14.02
N LYS A 437 -40.37 6.63 13.46
CA LYS A 437 -39.54 5.43 13.44
C LYS A 437 -38.19 5.68 12.74
N ASN A 438 -38.25 6.24 11.53
CA ASN A 438 -37.03 6.56 10.76
C ASN A 438 -36.13 7.54 11.53
N THR A 439 -36.71 8.54 12.20
CA THR A 439 -35.98 9.51 13.02
C THR A 439 -35.28 8.84 14.20
N ILE A 440 -35.97 7.94 14.91
CA ILE A 440 -35.44 7.19 16.04
C ILE A 440 -34.28 6.27 15.56
N ASP A 441 -34.42 5.59 14.41
CA ASP A 441 -33.37 4.73 13.84
C ASP A 441 -32.13 5.53 13.44
N ILE A 442 -32.31 6.71 12.85
CA ILE A 442 -31.20 7.64 12.55
C ILE A 442 -30.49 8.08 13.84
N LEU A 443 -31.25 8.44 14.89
CA LEU A 443 -30.68 8.80 16.17
C LEU A 443 -29.97 7.63 16.86
N LYS A 444 -30.54 6.43 16.86
CA LYS A 444 -29.90 5.21 17.39
C LYS A 444 -28.57 4.98 16.70
N LYS A 445 -28.50 5.05 15.37
CA LYS A 445 -27.26 4.91 14.58
C LYS A 445 -26.24 6.01 14.88
N LYS A 446 -26.67 7.24 15.12
CA LYS A 446 -25.77 8.34 15.53
C LYS A 446 -25.22 8.19 16.93
N ILE A 447 -26.03 7.67 17.87
CA ILE A 447 -25.64 7.47 19.27
C ILE A 447 -24.78 6.22 19.42
N ASN A 448 -25.14 5.13 18.75
CA ASN A 448 -24.43 3.87 18.74
C ASN A 448 -24.29 3.33 17.30
N PRO A 449 -23.20 3.64 16.59
CA PRO A 449 -22.99 3.22 15.20
C PRO A 449 -22.86 1.71 15.01
N GLN A 450 -22.69 0.94 16.10
CA GLN A 450 -22.43 -0.51 16.07
C GLN A 450 -23.61 -1.33 16.63
N GLY A 451 -24.73 -0.72 17.00
CA GLY A 451 -25.92 -1.37 17.55
C GLY A 451 -26.99 -1.67 16.52
#